data_a2539393616f9f355e9123a2018c9750
#
_entry.id   a2539393616f9f355e9123a2018c9750
#
_cell.length_a   1.000
_cell.length_b   1.000
_cell.length_c   1.000
_cell.angle_alpha   90.00
_cell.angle_beta   90.00
_cell.angle_gamma   90.00
#
_symmetry.space_group_name_H-M   'P 1'
#
loop_
_entity.id
_entity.type
_entity.pdbx_description
1 polymer ?
#
loop_
_entity_poly.entity_id
_entity_poly.type
_entity_poly.pdbx_seq_one_letter_code
_entity_poly.pdbx_strand_id
1 'polypeptide(L)'
;MKKILFICHGNICRSVTAQFVFQQLVDNAGLSHHFQIDSAATSTEEIGNPIYPMALRTLESHGIKGAKHAARQVTPADYSRFDYLIIMDRENLLGLRRILPNDPEGKISMLLDHTDPADKAHHHRDLADPWYTRNFDAAWEDITIGCQALLNELIPLLS
;
A
#
# COMPACT_ATOMS: atom_id res chain seq x y z
N MET A 1 -17.58 -4.38 -5.10
CA MET A 1 -16.30 -4.68 -4.41
C MET A 1 -15.23 -3.72 -4.92
N LYS A 2 -14.55 -3.06 -4.00
CA LYS A 2 -13.42 -2.19 -4.34
C LYS A 2 -12.13 -3.02 -4.31
N LYS A 3 -11.33 -2.92 -5.37
CA LYS A 3 -10.09 -3.70 -5.50
C LYS A 3 -8.89 -2.76 -5.43
N ILE A 4 -8.03 -2.97 -4.43
CA ILE A 4 -6.92 -2.08 -4.10
C ILE A 4 -5.60 -2.83 -4.22
N LEU A 5 -4.66 -2.27 -4.95
CA LEU A 5 -3.30 -2.79 -5.06
C LEU A 5 -2.34 -1.76 -4.48
N PHE A 6 -1.66 -2.11 -3.39
CA PHE A 6 -0.60 -1.30 -2.83
C PHE A 6 0.73 -1.64 -3.50
N ILE A 7 1.49 -0.62 -3.86
CA ILE A 7 2.70 -0.78 -4.68
C ILE A 7 3.87 -0.04 -4.04
N CYS A 8 5.02 -0.70 -3.96
CA CYS A 8 6.29 -0.06 -3.63
C CYS A 8 7.42 -0.67 -4.48
N HIS A 9 8.68 -0.34 -4.20
CA HIS A 9 9.78 -0.80 -5.02
C HIS A 9 9.95 -2.33 -4.98
N GLY A 10 10.06 -2.91 -3.78
CA GLY A 10 10.39 -4.34 -3.62
C GLY A 10 9.25 -5.25 -3.20
N ASN A 11 8.17 -4.72 -2.68
CA ASN A 11 7.01 -5.49 -2.17
C ASN A 11 7.35 -6.40 -0.98
N ILE A 12 8.32 -6.01 -0.17
CA ILE A 12 8.68 -6.75 1.05
C ILE A 12 8.56 -5.91 2.33
N CYS A 13 8.37 -4.60 2.21
CA CYS A 13 8.24 -3.67 3.34
C CYS A 13 6.96 -2.85 3.29
N ARG A 14 6.97 -1.69 2.62
CA ARG A 14 5.87 -0.71 2.67
C ARG A 14 4.55 -1.21 2.09
N SER A 15 4.56 -1.73 0.87
CA SER A 15 3.31 -2.13 0.20
C SER A 15 2.65 -3.31 0.88
N VAL A 16 3.41 -4.30 1.31
CA VAL A 16 2.87 -5.45 2.02
C VAL A 16 2.39 -5.07 3.41
N THR A 17 3.07 -4.15 4.08
CA THR A 17 2.60 -3.60 5.36
C THR A 17 1.24 -2.90 5.16
N ALA A 18 1.13 -2.05 4.15
CA ALA A 18 -0.14 -1.37 3.83
C ALA A 18 -1.26 -2.37 3.52
N GLN A 19 -0.97 -3.42 2.78
CA GLN A 19 -1.94 -4.49 2.50
C GLN A 19 -2.53 -5.06 3.78
N PHE A 20 -1.70 -5.45 4.73
CA PHE A 20 -2.16 -6.08 5.96
C PHE A 20 -2.78 -5.09 6.95
N VAL A 21 -2.29 -3.85 7.00
CA VAL A 21 -2.91 -2.79 7.81
C VAL A 21 -4.32 -2.49 7.28
N PHE A 22 -4.46 -2.29 5.97
CA PHE A 22 -5.76 -2.01 5.38
C PHE A 22 -6.73 -3.16 5.56
N GLN A 23 -6.26 -4.40 5.40
CA GLN A 23 -7.07 -5.60 5.64
C GLN A 23 -7.58 -5.63 7.09
N GLN A 24 -6.72 -5.34 8.06
CA GLN A 24 -7.14 -5.30 9.46
C GLN A 24 -8.18 -4.21 9.72
N LEU A 25 -8.00 -3.03 9.10
CA LEU A 25 -8.96 -1.93 9.25
C LEU A 25 -10.34 -2.32 8.72
N VAL A 26 -10.41 -2.93 7.54
CA VAL A 26 -11.70 -3.33 6.96
C VAL A 26 -12.32 -4.51 7.71
N ASP A 27 -11.51 -5.43 8.21
CA ASP A 27 -12.00 -6.55 9.02
C ASP A 27 -12.62 -6.03 10.33
N ASN A 28 -11.92 -5.12 11.00
CA ASN A 28 -12.39 -4.53 12.26
C ASN A 28 -13.66 -3.70 12.08
N ALA A 29 -13.84 -3.11 10.90
CA ALA A 29 -15.02 -2.31 10.57
C ALA A 29 -16.19 -3.17 10.05
N GLY A 30 -16.00 -4.49 9.89
CA GLY A 30 -17.01 -5.37 9.32
C GLY A 30 -17.23 -5.16 7.83
N LEU A 31 -16.24 -4.65 7.12
CA LEU A 31 -16.33 -4.27 5.70
C LEU A 31 -15.52 -5.17 4.76
N SER A 32 -14.98 -6.28 5.26
CA SER A 32 -14.07 -7.13 4.48
C SER A 32 -14.66 -7.62 3.17
N HIS A 33 -15.96 -7.85 3.12
CA HIS A 33 -16.66 -8.31 1.92
C HIS A 33 -16.81 -7.24 0.83
N HIS A 34 -16.51 -5.97 1.15
CA HIS A 34 -16.52 -4.87 0.18
C HIS A 34 -15.17 -4.66 -0.49
N PHE A 35 -14.12 -5.33 -0.05
CA PHE A 35 -12.75 -5.06 -0.51
C PHE A 35 -12.01 -6.33 -0.91
N GLN A 36 -11.21 -6.20 -1.98
CA GLN A 36 -10.16 -7.14 -2.34
C GLN A 36 -8.84 -6.38 -2.32
N ILE A 37 -7.88 -6.85 -1.52
CA ILE A 37 -6.66 -6.11 -1.21
C ILE A 37 -5.45 -6.98 -1.53
N ASP A 38 -4.48 -6.42 -2.25
CA ASP A 38 -3.23 -7.10 -2.59
C ASP A 38 -2.10 -6.08 -2.64
N SER A 39 -0.88 -6.54 -2.86
CA SER A 39 0.28 -5.69 -3.02
C SER A 39 1.26 -6.26 -4.05
N ALA A 40 2.08 -5.38 -4.64
CA ALA A 40 3.04 -5.75 -5.67
C ALA A 40 4.22 -4.77 -5.70
N ALA A 41 5.23 -5.12 -6.47
CA ALA A 41 6.45 -4.33 -6.65
C ALA A 41 6.52 -3.69 -8.03
N THR A 42 7.23 -2.57 -8.12
CA THR A 42 7.64 -2.02 -9.42
C THR A 42 8.86 -2.75 -9.99
N SER A 43 9.72 -3.31 -9.12
CA SER A 43 10.95 -3.98 -9.54
C SER A 43 10.84 -5.50 -9.50
N THR A 44 11.86 -6.16 -10.04
CA THR A 44 12.00 -7.62 -10.02
C THR A 44 12.96 -8.11 -8.93
N GLU A 45 13.52 -7.19 -8.14
CA GLU A 45 14.63 -7.50 -7.22
C GLU A 45 14.27 -8.54 -6.16
N GLU A 46 13.02 -8.53 -5.68
CA GLU A 46 12.59 -9.35 -4.55
C GLU A 46 11.52 -10.38 -4.92
N ILE A 47 11.27 -10.63 -6.20
CA ILE A 47 10.22 -11.57 -6.63
C ILE A 47 10.36 -12.91 -5.91
N GLY A 48 9.28 -13.37 -5.28
CA GLY A 48 9.21 -14.62 -4.54
C GLY A 48 9.68 -14.54 -3.11
N ASN A 49 10.29 -13.43 -2.69
CA ASN A 49 10.79 -13.27 -1.33
C ASN A 49 9.66 -12.97 -0.33
N PRO A 50 9.80 -13.44 0.92
CA PRO A 50 8.81 -13.18 1.96
C PRO A 50 8.91 -11.75 2.49
N ILE A 51 7.98 -11.39 3.35
CA ILE A 51 8.00 -10.11 4.07
C ILE A 51 9.35 -9.98 4.79
N TYR A 52 9.98 -8.80 4.64
CA TYR A 52 11.24 -8.52 5.30
C TYR A 52 11.09 -8.69 6.83
N PRO A 53 12.04 -9.36 7.51
CA PRO A 53 11.85 -9.72 8.93
C PRO A 53 11.50 -8.56 9.85
N MET A 54 12.08 -7.37 9.66
CA MET A 54 11.78 -6.20 10.50
C MET A 54 10.37 -5.67 10.22
N ALA A 55 9.91 -5.73 8.98
CA ALA A 55 8.53 -5.36 8.64
C ALA A 55 7.53 -6.35 9.25
N LEU A 56 7.85 -7.64 9.19
CA LEU A 56 7.02 -8.67 9.81
C LEU A 56 6.92 -8.49 11.32
N ARG A 57 8.04 -8.20 11.98
CA ARG A 57 8.04 -7.93 13.43
C ARG A 57 7.19 -6.72 13.80
N THR A 58 7.23 -5.68 12.95
CA THR A 58 6.40 -4.49 13.16
C THR A 58 4.93 -4.83 13.05
N LEU A 59 4.53 -5.61 12.05
CA LEU A 59 3.15 -6.11 11.94
C LEU A 59 2.73 -6.89 13.19
N GLU A 60 3.57 -7.83 13.62
CA GLU A 60 3.27 -8.67 14.77
C GLU A 60 3.19 -7.88 16.07
N SER A 61 4.05 -6.88 16.26
CA SER A 61 4.03 -6.01 17.46
C SER A 61 2.76 -5.18 17.55
N HIS A 62 2.05 -4.99 16.44
CA HIS A 62 0.77 -4.28 16.39
C HIS A 62 -0.43 -5.23 16.26
N GLY A 63 -0.24 -6.51 16.55
CA GLY A 63 -1.31 -7.48 16.62
C GLY A 63 -1.68 -8.15 15.31
N ILE A 64 -0.97 -7.87 14.22
CA ILE A 64 -1.18 -8.55 12.93
C ILE A 64 -0.25 -9.75 12.86
N LYS A 65 -0.78 -10.92 13.18
CA LYS A 65 -0.01 -12.16 13.29
C LYS A 65 -0.25 -13.07 12.10
N GLY A 66 0.77 -13.85 11.73
CA GLY A 66 0.66 -14.85 10.69
C GLY A 66 0.60 -14.28 9.27
N ALA A 67 1.00 -13.02 9.07
CA ALA A 67 1.04 -12.41 7.73
C ALA A 67 2.02 -13.16 6.84
N LYS A 68 1.55 -13.57 5.66
CA LYS A 68 2.38 -14.25 4.66
C LYS A 68 2.15 -13.61 3.31
N HIS A 69 3.24 -13.37 2.58
CA HIS A 69 3.20 -12.82 1.24
C HIS A 69 4.49 -13.16 0.53
N ALA A 70 4.39 -13.45 -0.76
CA ALA A 70 5.56 -13.57 -1.63
C ALA A 70 5.55 -12.39 -2.60
N ALA A 71 6.64 -11.64 -2.65
CA ALA A 71 6.73 -10.46 -3.50
C ALA A 71 6.47 -10.82 -4.96
N ARG A 72 5.68 -10.00 -5.66
CA ARG A 72 5.43 -10.12 -7.09
C ARG A 72 5.55 -8.77 -7.77
N GLN A 73 5.83 -8.76 -9.05
CA GLN A 73 5.87 -7.52 -9.82
C GLN A 73 4.49 -7.17 -10.36
N VAL A 74 4.19 -5.88 -10.43
CA VAL A 74 3.01 -5.37 -11.13
C VAL A 74 3.06 -5.80 -12.59
N THR A 75 1.91 -6.17 -13.14
CA THR A 75 1.76 -6.50 -14.56
C THR A 75 0.80 -5.52 -15.23
N PRO A 76 0.83 -5.39 -16.57
CA PRO A 76 -0.15 -4.56 -17.28
C PRO A 76 -1.61 -4.94 -16.98
N ALA A 77 -1.88 -6.22 -16.74
CA ALA A 77 -3.22 -6.71 -16.42
C ALA A 77 -3.73 -6.17 -15.06
N ASP A 78 -2.83 -5.82 -14.14
CA ASP A 78 -3.24 -5.26 -12.84
C ASP A 78 -4.01 -3.94 -13.00
N TYR A 79 -3.73 -3.18 -14.04
CA TYR A 79 -4.44 -1.91 -14.27
C TYR A 79 -5.94 -2.10 -14.44
N SER A 80 -6.36 -3.11 -15.19
CA SER A 80 -7.79 -3.39 -15.38
C SER A 80 -8.40 -4.18 -14.22
N ARG A 81 -7.58 -4.94 -13.49
CA ARG A 81 -8.05 -5.79 -12.38
C ARG A 81 -8.31 -5.03 -11.09
N PHE A 82 -7.60 -3.94 -10.85
CA PHE A 82 -7.72 -3.15 -9.63
C PHE A 82 -8.34 -1.79 -9.91
N ASP A 83 -9.10 -1.30 -8.95
CA ASP A 83 -9.76 0.02 -9.04
C ASP A 83 -8.82 1.13 -8.56
N TYR A 84 -7.93 0.81 -7.62
CA TYR A 84 -6.99 1.75 -7.02
C TYR A 84 -5.59 1.15 -7.01
N LEU A 85 -4.63 1.90 -7.55
CA LEU A 85 -3.22 1.55 -7.53
C LEU A 85 -2.52 2.58 -6.64
N ILE A 86 -2.16 2.16 -5.43
CA ILE A 86 -1.68 3.06 -4.38
C ILE A 86 -0.18 2.89 -4.22
N ILE A 87 0.57 3.92 -4.58
CA ILE A 87 2.03 3.94 -4.44
C ILE A 87 2.45 4.68 -3.17
N MET A 88 3.72 4.57 -2.79
CA MET A 88 4.23 5.11 -1.53
C MET A 88 5.02 6.41 -1.72
N ASP A 89 5.69 6.56 -2.84
CA ASP A 89 6.52 7.72 -3.13
C ASP A 89 6.62 7.98 -4.64
N ARG A 90 7.25 9.08 -5.01
CA ARG A 90 7.40 9.47 -6.41
C ARG A 90 8.33 8.56 -7.19
N GLU A 91 9.30 7.92 -6.54
CA GLU A 91 10.15 6.92 -7.20
C GLU A 91 9.34 5.71 -7.63
N ASN A 92 8.34 5.30 -6.83
CA ASN A 92 7.41 4.24 -7.23
C ASN A 92 6.67 4.63 -8.51
N LEU A 93 6.29 5.89 -8.67
CA LEU A 93 5.63 6.34 -9.90
C LEU A 93 6.54 6.16 -11.11
N LEU A 94 7.81 6.56 -11.00
CA LEU A 94 8.78 6.39 -12.08
C LEU A 94 8.97 4.92 -12.45
N GLY A 95 9.10 4.05 -11.47
CA GLY A 95 9.20 2.60 -11.70
C GLY A 95 7.94 2.01 -12.33
N LEU A 96 6.77 2.46 -11.86
CA LEU A 96 5.49 1.99 -12.37
C LEU A 96 5.25 2.40 -13.81
N ARG A 97 5.72 3.58 -14.24
CA ARG A 97 5.58 4.07 -15.62
C ARG A 97 6.29 3.19 -16.64
N ARG A 98 7.26 2.38 -16.23
CA ARG A 98 7.90 1.40 -17.12
C ARG A 98 6.98 0.22 -17.46
N ILE A 99 6.01 -0.06 -16.57
CA ILE A 99 5.06 -1.16 -16.73
C ILE A 99 3.71 -0.63 -17.22
N LEU A 100 3.28 0.49 -16.65
CA LEU A 100 2.02 1.17 -16.94
C LEU A 100 2.35 2.60 -17.38
N PRO A 101 2.64 2.83 -18.68
CA PRO A 101 3.08 4.15 -19.14
C PRO A 101 2.00 5.23 -19.03
N ASN A 102 0.73 4.84 -18.98
CA ASN A 102 -0.41 5.74 -18.93
C ASN A 102 -1.36 5.37 -17.80
N ASP A 103 -2.13 6.35 -17.34
CA ASP A 103 -3.17 6.17 -16.33
C ASP A 103 -4.47 6.84 -16.81
N PRO A 104 -5.11 6.29 -17.87
CA PRO A 104 -6.28 6.95 -18.47
C PRO A 104 -7.49 7.05 -17.55
N GLU A 105 -7.60 6.18 -16.54
CA GLU A 105 -8.73 6.17 -15.61
C GLU A 105 -8.42 6.82 -14.26
N GLY A 106 -7.22 7.39 -14.10
CA GLY A 106 -6.85 8.07 -12.86
C GLY A 106 -6.81 7.16 -11.64
N LYS A 107 -6.31 5.94 -11.80
CA LYS A 107 -6.28 4.94 -10.71
C LYS A 107 -5.07 5.07 -9.78
N ILE A 108 -4.00 5.74 -10.23
CA ILE A 108 -2.74 5.81 -9.50
C ILE A 108 -2.72 7.04 -8.60
N SER A 109 -2.46 6.83 -7.31
CA SER A 109 -2.24 7.91 -6.34
C SER A 109 -1.27 7.47 -5.25
N MET A 110 -0.66 8.44 -4.57
CA MET A 110 0.17 8.14 -3.40
C MET A 110 -0.70 7.94 -2.16
N LEU A 111 -0.28 7.05 -1.28
CA LEU A 111 -1.05 6.76 -0.07
C LEU A 111 -1.29 8.02 0.76
N LEU A 112 -0.27 8.85 0.94
CA LEU A 112 -0.40 10.06 1.75
C LEU A 112 -1.15 11.20 1.06
N ASP A 113 -1.49 11.08 -0.23
CA ASP A 113 -2.40 12.02 -0.90
C ASP A 113 -3.83 11.94 -0.37
N HIS A 114 -4.20 10.83 0.26
CA HIS A 114 -5.55 10.61 0.79
C HIS A 114 -5.75 11.20 2.17
N THR A 115 -4.70 11.67 2.84
CA THR A 115 -4.79 12.34 4.14
C THR A 115 -5.46 13.70 3.99
N ASP A 116 -5.96 14.23 5.12
CA ASP A 116 -6.57 15.55 5.13
C ASP A 116 -5.53 16.61 4.71
N PRO A 117 -5.87 17.50 3.75
CA PRO A 117 -4.97 18.60 3.38
C PRO A 117 -4.56 19.48 4.57
N ALA A 118 -5.35 19.53 5.65
CA ALA A 118 -4.99 20.25 6.87
C ALA A 118 -3.90 19.54 7.69
N ASP A 119 -3.68 18.25 7.47
CA ASP A 119 -2.60 17.48 8.11
C ASP A 119 -1.29 17.72 7.36
N LYS A 120 -0.65 18.84 7.67
CA LYS A 120 0.58 19.24 6.96
C LYS A 120 1.77 18.34 7.23
N ALA A 121 1.72 17.53 8.28
CA ALA A 121 2.79 16.58 8.58
C ALA A 121 2.79 15.37 7.65
N HIS A 122 1.63 15.01 7.09
CA HIS A 122 1.47 13.78 6.30
C HIS A 122 1.02 14.03 4.86
N HIS A 123 0.18 15.05 4.63
CA HIS A 123 -0.47 15.24 3.35
C HIS A 123 0.51 15.47 2.20
N HIS A 124 0.32 14.76 1.11
CA HIS A 124 1.00 14.95 -0.17
C HIS A 124 2.52 14.94 -0.08
N ARG A 125 3.08 13.98 0.67
CA ARG A 125 4.53 13.76 0.70
C ARG A 125 4.86 12.28 0.49
N ASP A 126 6.12 12.03 0.16
CA ASP A 126 6.63 10.68 0.05
C ASP A 126 6.60 9.99 1.42
N LEU A 127 6.26 8.70 1.42
CA LEU A 127 6.40 7.85 2.58
C LEU A 127 7.81 7.27 2.56
N ALA A 128 8.62 7.65 3.55
CA ALA A 128 10.02 7.26 3.60
C ALA A 128 10.19 5.73 3.58
N ASP A 129 11.20 5.26 2.84
CA ASP A 129 11.47 3.84 2.72
C ASP A 129 12.27 3.33 3.92
N PRO A 130 11.70 2.45 4.78
CA PRO A 130 12.37 1.94 5.96
C PRO A 130 13.56 1.04 5.64
N TRP A 131 13.65 0.54 4.41
CA TRP A 131 14.85 -0.18 3.95
C TRP A 131 16.10 0.68 4.09
N TYR A 132 15.99 1.98 3.79
CA TYR A 132 17.09 2.94 3.87
C TYR A 132 17.18 3.64 5.23
N THR A 133 16.03 4.07 5.78
CA THR A 133 16.01 4.82 7.05
C THR A 133 16.18 3.91 8.26
N ARG A 134 15.88 2.63 8.13
CA ARG A 134 15.79 1.63 9.19
C ARG A 134 14.76 1.97 10.27
N ASN A 135 13.87 2.93 10.00
CA ASN A 135 12.82 3.35 10.93
C ASN A 135 11.47 2.74 10.52
N PHE A 136 11.25 1.49 10.92
CA PHE A 136 10.02 0.74 10.62
C PHE A 136 8.81 1.25 11.40
N ASP A 137 9.03 1.82 12.58
CA ASP A 137 7.95 2.38 13.39
C ASP A 137 7.40 3.66 12.76
N ALA A 138 8.26 4.52 12.23
CA ALA A 138 7.82 5.72 11.50
C ALA A 138 7.05 5.35 10.24
N ALA A 139 7.52 4.33 9.50
CA ALA A 139 6.82 3.84 8.32
C ALA A 139 5.45 3.26 8.69
N TRP A 140 5.37 2.49 9.77
CA TRP A 140 4.11 1.97 10.30
C TRP A 140 3.12 3.08 10.59
N GLU A 141 3.55 4.14 11.29
CA GLU A 141 2.70 5.27 11.61
C GLU A 141 2.14 5.94 10.36
N ASP A 142 3.00 6.26 9.39
CA ASP A 142 2.60 6.88 8.14
C ASP A 142 1.64 5.98 7.35
N ILE A 143 1.93 4.69 7.28
CA ILE A 143 1.07 3.72 6.57
C ILE A 143 -0.29 3.63 7.25
N THR A 144 -0.33 3.57 8.56
CA THR A 144 -1.59 3.48 9.31
C THR A 144 -2.45 4.72 9.08
N ILE A 145 -1.85 5.90 9.14
CA ILE A 145 -2.54 7.17 8.90
C ILE A 145 -3.07 7.21 7.47
N GLY A 146 -2.24 6.85 6.49
CA GLY A 146 -2.65 6.84 5.09
C GLY A 146 -3.74 5.82 4.78
N CYS A 147 -3.64 4.62 5.33
CA CYS A 147 -4.65 3.57 5.14
C CYS A 147 -5.99 3.97 5.78
N GLN A 148 -5.99 4.56 6.96
CA GLN A 148 -7.22 5.03 7.60
C GLN A 148 -7.86 6.14 6.77
N ALA A 149 -7.07 7.07 6.27
CA ALA A 149 -7.57 8.16 5.41
C ALA A 149 -8.18 7.60 4.13
N LEU A 150 -7.51 6.65 3.48
CA LEU A 150 -8.03 5.98 2.28
C LEU A 150 -9.36 5.28 2.58
N LEU A 151 -9.45 4.54 3.67
CA LEU A 151 -10.69 3.86 4.05
C LEU A 151 -11.81 4.87 4.28
N ASN A 152 -11.55 5.96 4.99
CA ASN A 152 -12.53 7.00 5.25
C ASN A 152 -13.06 7.61 3.94
N GLU A 153 -12.21 7.77 2.96
CA GLU A 153 -12.60 8.27 1.63
C GLU A 153 -13.50 7.27 0.89
N LEU A 154 -13.23 5.97 1.02
CA LEU A 154 -13.93 4.93 0.26
C LEU A 154 -15.24 4.47 0.89
N ILE A 155 -15.41 4.57 2.20
CA ILE A 155 -16.64 4.15 2.88
C ILE A 155 -17.91 4.75 2.27
N PRO A 156 -17.98 6.06 2.00
CA PRO A 156 -19.18 6.65 1.39
C PRO A 156 -19.49 6.12 -0.02
N LEU A 157 -18.53 5.48 -0.68
CA LEU A 157 -18.68 4.95 -2.03
C LEU A 157 -19.12 3.48 -2.05
N LEU A 158 -19.24 2.84 -0.91
CA LEU A 158 -19.66 1.45 -0.81
C LEU A 158 -21.18 1.34 -0.97
N SER A 159 -21.60 0.29 -1.66
CA SER A 159 -23.03 0.02 -1.88
C SER A 159 -23.53 -1.18 -1.11
#